data_dd1a5d8a4a31c94a34614db2b1c62a94
#
_entry.id   dd1a5d8a4a31c94a34614db2b1c62a94
#
_cell.length_a   1.000
_cell.length_b   1.000
_cell.length_c   1.000
_cell.angle_alpha   90.00
_cell.angle_beta   90.00
_cell.angle_gamma   90.00
#
_symmetry.space_group_name_H-M   'P 1'
#
loop_
_entity.id
_entity.type
_entity.pdbx_description
1 polymer ?
#
loop_
_entity_poly.entity_id
_entity_poly.type
_entity_poly.pdbx_seq_one_letter_code
_entity_poly.pdbx_strand_id
1 'polypeptide(L)'
;MKLSDAVKEKRPVTCLAYCAPGVGKSTFLGLIGEKSKGKTLVLDVDRTFIPTMSKNEVVHDFDRIEVMQIDNIETWDSWTATLKMLKELHDDGELQFENICVDNLSELERCILSDLGSKGKNKGVPAQADYQYMQFKLVNSLRYLKSLGVNVYITAWETTELFQNPDGSSYSRVYPKMSAKIVDNICGLCDVVGRIIVNKEGARGLLMEATQNAYAKNQRDTRKVCKVEEFLK
;
A
#
# COMPACT_ATOMS: atom_id res chain seq x y z
N MET A 1 -16.56 24.06 8.62
CA MET A 1 -16.09 23.23 9.75
C MET A 1 -14.98 23.97 10.47
N LYS A 2 -15.02 24.08 11.80
CA LYS A 2 -13.91 24.68 12.58
C LYS A 2 -12.80 23.67 12.75
N LEU A 3 -11.53 24.09 12.74
CA LEU A 3 -10.38 23.20 12.91
C LEU A 3 -10.41 22.45 14.26
N SER A 4 -10.87 23.15 15.34
CA SER A 4 -11.03 22.55 16.66
C SER A 4 -11.97 21.34 16.70
N ASP A 5 -12.96 21.29 15.81
CA ASP A 5 -13.93 20.20 15.72
C ASP A 5 -13.35 19.09 14.83
N ALA A 6 -12.75 19.48 13.71
CA ALA A 6 -12.13 18.56 12.76
C ALA A 6 -10.99 17.74 13.34
N VAL A 7 -10.21 18.30 14.29
CA VAL A 7 -9.10 17.58 14.95
C VAL A 7 -9.58 16.47 15.88
N LYS A 8 -10.82 16.59 16.39
CA LYS A 8 -11.42 15.58 17.30
C LYS A 8 -12.05 14.40 16.55
N GLU A 9 -12.31 14.55 15.26
CA GLU A 9 -12.89 13.48 14.46
C GLU A 9 -11.87 12.39 14.15
N LYS A 10 -12.25 11.13 14.39
CA LYS A 10 -11.46 9.98 13.98
C LYS A 10 -11.54 9.82 12.45
N ARG A 11 -10.47 10.15 11.77
CA ARG A 11 -10.39 10.05 10.30
C ARG A 11 -9.84 8.68 9.89
N PRO A 12 -10.31 8.14 8.75
CA PRO A 12 -9.69 6.97 8.14
C PRO A 12 -8.19 7.17 7.91
N VAL A 13 -7.42 6.08 8.00
CA VAL A 13 -5.98 6.11 7.77
C VAL A 13 -5.65 5.67 6.36
N THR A 14 -4.64 6.31 5.76
CA THR A 14 -3.98 5.80 4.56
C THR A 14 -2.54 5.48 4.93
N CYS A 15 -2.20 4.20 4.90
CA CYS A 15 -0.88 3.70 5.30
C CYS A 15 -0.20 2.95 4.15
N LEU A 16 1.03 3.29 3.86
CA LEU A 16 1.92 2.53 2.99
C LEU A 16 2.98 1.83 3.84
N ALA A 17 2.96 0.50 3.86
CA ALA A 17 3.99 -0.31 4.52
C ALA A 17 4.88 -0.99 3.48
N TYR A 18 6.20 -0.91 3.63
CA TYR A 18 7.12 -1.47 2.65
C TYR A 18 8.27 -2.25 3.28
N CYS A 19 8.75 -3.25 2.58
CA CYS A 19 9.93 -4.05 2.96
C CYS A 19 10.39 -4.95 1.82
N ALA A 20 11.49 -5.65 2.02
CA ALA A 20 11.96 -6.68 1.09
C ALA A 20 10.93 -7.82 0.93
N PRO A 21 10.96 -8.57 -0.18
CA PRO A 21 10.17 -9.79 -0.33
C PRO A 21 10.39 -10.76 0.85
N GLY A 22 9.31 -11.42 1.31
CA GLY A 22 9.37 -12.41 2.40
C GLY A 22 9.42 -11.84 3.82
N VAL A 23 9.55 -10.54 4.02
CA VAL A 23 9.68 -9.92 5.37
C VAL A 23 8.36 -9.82 6.12
N GLY A 24 7.21 -9.80 5.43
CA GLY A 24 5.89 -9.87 6.10
C GLY A 24 4.87 -8.82 5.68
N LYS A 25 4.87 -8.36 4.43
CA LYS A 25 3.84 -7.44 3.87
C LYS A 25 2.43 -8.01 4.00
N SER A 26 2.21 -9.20 3.45
CA SER A 26 0.90 -9.86 3.52
C SER A 26 0.51 -10.20 4.97
N THR A 27 1.48 -10.57 5.84
CA THR A 27 1.25 -10.74 7.28
C THR A 27 0.77 -9.44 7.95
N PHE A 28 1.37 -8.29 7.58
CA PHE A 28 0.91 -6.98 8.06
C PHE A 28 -0.55 -6.74 7.70
N LEU A 29 -0.96 -6.99 6.46
CA LEU A 29 -2.35 -6.83 6.03
C LEU A 29 -3.29 -7.84 6.71
N GLY A 30 -2.85 -9.08 6.89
CA GLY A 30 -3.60 -10.08 7.64
C GLY A 30 -3.86 -9.65 9.09
N LEU A 31 -2.86 -9.09 9.78
CA LEU A 31 -3.00 -8.53 11.11
C LEU A 31 -3.95 -7.31 11.16
N ILE A 32 -3.93 -6.46 10.13
CA ILE A 32 -4.92 -5.37 9.99
C ILE A 32 -6.32 -5.96 9.95
N GLY A 33 -6.58 -6.98 9.13
CA GLY A 33 -7.89 -7.63 9.05
C GLY A 33 -8.30 -8.29 10.36
N GLU A 34 -7.40 -9.05 10.99
CA GLU A 34 -7.66 -9.73 12.26
C GLU A 34 -8.01 -8.76 13.41
N LYS A 35 -7.27 -7.63 13.51
CA LYS A 35 -7.44 -6.67 14.61
C LYS A 35 -8.53 -5.63 14.35
N SER A 36 -9.03 -5.53 13.14
CA SER A 36 -10.11 -4.59 12.79
C SER A 36 -11.46 -5.05 13.32
N LYS A 37 -12.35 -4.09 13.60
CA LYS A 37 -13.71 -4.38 14.05
C LYS A 37 -14.64 -4.75 12.90
N GLY A 38 -14.45 -4.12 11.75
CA GLY A 38 -15.22 -4.35 10.54
C GLY A 38 -14.49 -5.23 9.53
N LYS A 39 -15.14 -5.44 8.38
CA LYS A 39 -14.60 -6.25 7.29
C LYS A 39 -13.40 -5.57 6.62
N THR A 40 -12.48 -6.40 6.14
CA THR A 40 -11.29 -5.98 5.37
C THR A 40 -11.33 -6.62 3.99
N LEU A 41 -11.23 -5.82 2.94
CA LEU A 41 -11.06 -6.30 1.57
C LEU A 41 -9.57 -6.21 1.21
N VAL A 42 -8.99 -7.34 0.80
CA VAL A 42 -7.63 -7.40 0.26
C VAL A 42 -7.68 -7.54 -1.26
N LEU A 43 -7.15 -6.55 -1.96
CA LEU A 43 -6.93 -6.57 -3.40
C LEU A 43 -5.56 -7.22 -3.65
N ASP A 44 -5.58 -8.53 -3.93
CA ASP A 44 -4.37 -9.36 -4.09
C ASP A 44 -3.91 -9.35 -5.55
N VAL A 45 -2.84 -8.62 -5.82
CA VAL A 45 -2.29 -8.42 -7.17
C VAL A 45 -1.31 -9.51 -7.55
N ASP A 46 -0.41 -9.89 -6.64
CA ASP A 46 0.63 -10.88 -6.91
C ASP A 46 0.20 -12.32 -6.57
N ARG A 47 -1.05 -12.48 -6.12
CA ARG A 47 -1.68 -13.78 -5.78
C ARG A 47 -0.94 -14.54 -4.68
N THR A 48 -0.24 -13.82 -3.82
CA THR A 48 0.54 -14.41 -2.73
C THR A 48 -0.12 -14.31 -1.37
N PHE A 49 -1.20 -13.53 -1.24
CA PHE A 49 -1.88 -13.33 0.04
C PHE A 49 -2.44 -14.63 0.62
N ILE A 50 -3.28 -15.36 -0.14
CA ILE A 50 -3.90 -16.61 0.32
C ILE A 50 -2.83 -17.69 0.66
N PRO A 51 -1.84 -17.99 -0.21
CA PRO A 51 -0.77 -18.92 0.14
C PRO A 51 0.04 -18.50 1.37
N THR A 52 0.24 -17.20 1.58
CA THR A 52 0.93 -16.69 2.76
C THR A 52 0.10 -16.89 4.01
N MET A 53 -1.21 -16.59 3.97
CA MET A 53 -2.09 -16.76 5.13
C MET A 53 -2.27 -18.23 5.50
N SER A 54 -2.33 -19.16 4.53
CA SER A 54 -2.48 -20.59 4.80
C SER A 54 -1.31 -21.21 5.59
N LYS A 55 -0.15 -20.57 5.62
CA LYS A 55 1.06 -20.99 6.34
C LYS A 55 1.46 -20.01 7.46
N ASN A 56 0.58 -19.05 7.77
CA ASN A 56 0.91 -18.00 8.71
C ASN A 56 0.66 -18.47 10.15
N GLU A 57 1.64 -18.28 11.02
CA GLU A 57 1.57 -18.64 12.44
C GLU A 57 1.23 -17.42 13.34
N VAL A 58 1.00 -16.24 12.74
CA VAL A 58 0.81 -14.99 13.48
C VAL A 58 -0.62 -14.47 13.36
N VAL A 59 -1.25 -14.68 12.21
CA VAL A 59 -2.65 -14.31 11.94
C VAL A 59 -3.51 -15.55 12.14
N HIS A 60 -4.51 -15.47 13.01
CA HIS A 60 -5.30 -16.62 13.45
C HIS A 60 -6.79 -16.51 13.10
N ASP A 61 -7.30 -15.30 12.87
CA ASP A 61 -8.71 -15.05 12.55
C ASP A 61 -8.83 -14.39 11.17
N PHE A 62 -9.48 -15.08 10.24
CA PHE A 62 -9.68 -14.64 8.86
C PHE A 62 -11.14 -14.32 8.54
N ASP A 63 -12.07 -14.49 9.47
CA ASP A 63 -13.52 -14.46 9.21
C ASP A 63 -14.00 -13.13 8.62
N ARG A 64 -13.24 -12.05 8.85
CA ARG A 64 -13.55 -10.70 8.36
C ARG A 64 -12.68 -10.26 7.19
N ILE A 65 -11.87 -11.17 6.63
CA ILE A 65 -10.98 -10.86 5.52
C ILE A 65 -11.54 -11.44 4.24
N GLU A 66 -11.94 -10.58 3.33
CA GLU A 66 -12.34 -10.94 1.98
C GLU A 66 -11.18 -10.66 1.02
N VAL A 67 -10.92 -11.56 0.09
CA VAL A 67 -9.81 -11.43 -0.88
C VAL A 67 -10.37 -11.35 -2.28
N MET A 68 -10.01 -10.32 -3.01
CA MET A 68 -10.28 -10.15 -4.42
C MET A 68 -8.96 -10.18 -5.20
N GLN A 69 -8.82 -11.15 -6.08
CA GLN A 69 -7.65 -11.25 -6.94
C GLN A 69 -7.79 -10.28 -8.11
N ILE A 70 -6.78 -9.44 -8.31
CA ILE A 70 -6.66 -8.60 -9.50
C ILE A 70 -6.04 -9.45 -10.62
N ASP A 71 -6.62 -9.39 -11.82
CA ASP A 71 -6.02 -10.07 -12.97
C ASP A 71 -4.67 -9.43 -13.30
N ASN A 72 -3.62 -10.24 -13.36
CA ASN A 72 -2.25 -9.77 -13.57
C ASN A 72 -1.82 -9.81 -15.06
N ILE A 73 -2.74 -10.15 -15.97
CA ILE A 73 -2.56 -10.12 -17.43
C ILE A 73 -3.35 -8.94 -17.99
N GLU A 74 -4.65 -8.87 -17.74
CA GLU A 74 -5.52 -7.74 -18.10
C GLU A 74 -5.68 -6.80 -16.90
N THR A 75 -4.55 -6.40 -16.35
CA THR A 75 -4.49 -5.75 -15.04
C THR A 75 -5.20 -4.42 -15.02
N TRP A 76 -5.07 -3.62 -16.07
CA TRP A 76 -5.69 -2.30 -16.09
C TRP A 76 -7.21 -2.39 -16.11
N ASP A 77 -7.76 -3.29 -16.89
CA ASP A 77 -9.21 -3.47 -16.98
C ASP A 77 -9.78 -4.06 -15.68
N SER A 78 -9.10 -5.06 -15.11
CA SER A 78 -9.46 -5.64 -13.81
C SER A 78 -9.39 -4.60 -12.68
N TRP A 79 -8.33 -3.80 -12.62
CA TRP A 79 -8.16 -2.75 -11.61
C TRP A 79 -9.25 -1.68 -11.71
N THR A 80 -9.53 -1.21 -12.92
CA THR A 80 -10.56 -0.18 -13.14
C THR A 80 -11.97 -0.70 -12.87
N ALA A 81 -12.26 -1.96 -13.21
CA ALA A 81 -13.52 -2.60 -12.86
C ALA A 81 -13.70 -2.73 -11.35
N THR A 82 -12.63 -3.09 -10.62
CA THR A 82 -12.64 -3.14 -9.15
C THR A 82 -12.91 -1.77 -8.53
N LEU A 83 -12.24 -0.72 -9.01
CA LEU A 83 -12.50 0.65 -8.52
C LEU A 83 -13.93 1.10 -8.82
N LYS A 84 -14.47 0.74 -9.99
CA LYS A 84 -15.86 1.06 -10.37
C LYS A 84 -16.84 0.35 -9.44
N MET A 85 -16.66 -0.94 -9.17
CA MET A 85 -17.47 -1.71 -8.24
C MET A 85 -17.45 -1.07 -6.83
N LEU A 86 -16.27 -0.72 -6.32
CA LEU A 86 -16.15 -0.05 -5.01
C LEU A 86 -16.87 1.30 -4.99
N LYS A 87 -16.88 2.01 -6.13
CA LYS A 87 -17.62 3.26 -6.27
C LYS A 87 -19.13 3.04 -6.19
N GLU A 88 -19.63 2.08 -6.93
CA GLU A 88 -21.06 1.74 -6.95
C GLU A 88 -21.52 1.36 -5.54
N LEU A 89 -20.80 0.46 -4.85
CA LEU A 89 -21.09 0.09 -3.46
C LEU A 89 -21.07 1.29 -2.50
N HIS A 90 -20.13 2.21 -2.69
CA HIS A 90 -20.06 3.42 -1.86
C HIS A 90 -21.24 4.37 -2.13
N ASP A 91 -21.54 4.65 -3.40
CA ASP A 91 -22.60 5.58 -3.80
C ASP A 91 -24.00 5.06 -3.38
N ASP A 92 -24.17 3.72 -3.39
CA ASP A 92 -25.41 3.06 -2.95
C ASP A 92 -25.48 2.89 -1.41
N GLY A 93 -24.44 3.25 -0.68
CA GLY A 93 -24.35 3.08 0.78
C GLY A 93 -24.18 1.64 1.23
N GLU A 94 -23.77 0.74 0.32
CA GLU A 94 -23.58 -0.70 0.54
C GLU A 94 -22.13 -1.09 0.81
N LEU A 95 -21.19 -0.15 0.82
CA LEU A 95 -19.78 -0.42 1.11
C LEU A 95 -19.60 -0.83 2.58
N GLN A 96 -19.46 -2.13 2.83
CA GLN A 96 -19.39 -2.72 4.19
C GLN A 96 -17.97 -2.86 4.73
N PHE A 97 -16.95 -2.46 3.96
CA PHE A 97 -15.56 -2.62 4.37
C PHE A 97 -15.10 -1.45 5.27
N GLU A 98 -14.50 -1.77 6.41
CA GLU A 98 -13.76 -0.81 7.25
C GLU A 98 -12.39 -0.51 6.64
N ASN A 99 -11.79 -1.51 6.00
CA ASN A 99 -10.45 -1.43 5.42
C ASN A 99 -10.43 -1.94 3.98
N ILE A 100 -9.68 -1.26 3.13
CA ILE A 100 -9.28 -1.73 1.81
C ILE A 100 -7.75 -1.84 1.79
N CYS A 101 -7.26 -3.02 1.46
CA CYS A 101 -5.83 -3.35 1.39
C CYS A 101 -5.40 -3.59 -0.05
N VAL A 102 -4.21 -3.13 -0.45
CA VAL A 102 -3.62 -3.41 -1.77
C VAL A 102 -2.31 -4.17 -1.57
N ASP A 103 -2.26 -5.42 -1.98
CA ASP A 103 -1.08 -6.30 -1.88
C ASP A 103 -0.61 -6.75 -3.27
N ASN A 104 0.39 -6.12 -3.89
CA ASN A 104 1.12 -4.94 -3.47
C ASN A 104 1.20 -3.91 -4.63
N LEU A 105 1.44 -2.67 -4.30
CA LEU A 105 1.45 -1.56 -5.27
C LEU A 105 2.62 -1.66 -6.27
N SER A 106 3.77 -2.20 -5.86
CA SER A 106 4.93 -2.36 -6.75
C SER A 106 4.63 -3.35 -7.88
N GLU A 107 3.90 -4.43 -7.59
CA GLU A 107 3.47 -5.39 -8.60
C GLU A 107 2.33 -4.83 -9.44
N LEU A 108 1.38 -4.12 -8.84
CA LEU A 108 0.29 -3.46 -9.56
C LEU A 108 0.84 -2.51 -10.65
N GLU A 109 1.83 -1.70 -10.31
CA GLU A 109 2.50 -0.80 -11.27
C GLU A 109 3.10 -1.58 -12.44
N ARG A 110 3.82 -2.68 -12.14
CA ARG A 110 4.47 -3.51 -13.16
C ARG A 110 3.49 -4.23 -14.06
N CYS A 111 2.44 -4.81 -13.48
CA CYS A 111 1.41 -5.53 -14.24
C CYS A 111 0.61 -4.56 -15.14
N ILE A 112 0.26 -3.36 -14.64
CA ILE A 112 -0.39 -2.34 -15.49
C ILE A 112 0.51 -1.95 -16.67
N LEU A 113 1.81 -1.72 -16.45
CA LEU A 113 2.73 -1.39 -17.54
C LEU A 113 2.86 -2.54 -18.54
N SER A 114 2.93 -3.79 -18.06
CA SER A 114 2.98 -4.96 -18.92
C SER A 114 1.72 -5.08 -19.79
N ASP A 115 0.55 -4.89 -19.19
CA ASP A 115 -0.75 -4.92 -19.88
C ASP A 115 -0.84 -3.81 -20.95
N LEU A 116 -0.53 -2.56 -20.60
CA LEU A 116 -0.51 -1.44 -21.54
C LEU A 116 0.48 -1.69 -22.70
N GLY A 117 1.68 -2.18 -22.39
CA GLY A 117 2.68 -2.52 -23.39
C GLY A 117 2.22 -3.64 -24.35
N SER A 118 1.51 -4.64 -23.85
CA SER A 118 0.96 -5.75 -24.64
C SER A 118 -0.10 -5.28 -25.63
N LYS A 119 -0.92 -4.32 -25.24
CA LYS A 119 -1.97 -3.68 -26.07
C LYS A 119 -1.42 -2.60 -27.00
N GLY A 120 -0.17 -2.18 -26.79
CA GLY A 120 0.51 -1.15 -27.58
C GLY A 120 1.10 -1.67 -28.89
N LYS A 121 1.62 -0.73 -29.69
CA LYS A 121 2.23 -1.04 -31.01
C LYS A 121 3.72 -1.42 -30.93
N ASN A 122 4.34 -1.38 -29.74
CA ASN A 122 5.77 -1.55 -29.53
C ASN A 122 6.14 -2.99 -29.10
N LYS A 123 5.53 -4.00 -29.73
CA LYS A 123 5.83 -5.43 -29.54
C LYS A 123 5.86 -5.89 -28.08
N GLY A 124 4.93 -5.41 -27.27
CA GLY A 124 4.83 -5.77 -25.85
C GLY A 124 5.69 -4.92 -24.88
N VAL A 125 6.47 -3.97 -25.40
CA VAL A 125 7.24 -3.04 -24.57
C VAL A 125 6.43 -1.78 -24.32
N PRO A 126 6.26 -1.33 -23.06
CA PRO A 126 5.56 -0.09 -22.77
C PRO A 126 6.23 1.12 -23.43
N ALA A 127 5.44 1.95 -24.10
CA ALA A 127 5.89 3.22 -24.65
C ALA A 127 5.94 4.29 -23.55
N GLN A 128 6.64 5.42 -23.79
CA GLN A 128 6.72 6.52 -22.82
C GLN A 128 5.32 7.04 -22.40
N ALA A 129 4.37 7.04 -23.33
CA ALA A 129 2.99 7.42 -23.04
C ALA A 129 2.31 6.49 -22.03
N ASP A 130 2.62 5.17 -22.07
CA ASP A 130 2.06 4.19 -21.14
C ASP A 130 2.53 4.44 -19.70
N TYR A 131 3.81 4.81 -19.52
CA TYR A 131 4.35 5.22 -18.21
C TYR A 131 3.64 6.47 -17.69
N GLN A 132 3.44 7.49 -18.53
CA GLN A 132 2.73 8.69 -18.11
C GLN A 132 1.27 8.38 -17.77
N TYR A 133 0.58 7.61 -18.60
CA TYR A 133 -0.79 7.20 -18.36
C TYR A 133 -0.92 6.44 -17.02
N MET A 134 -0.11 5.41 -16.81
CA MET A 134 -0.07 4.64 -15.58
C MET A 134 0.17 5.53 -14.36
N GLN A 135 1.17 6.42 -14.40
CA GLN A 135 1.53 7.30 -13.30
C GLN A 135 0.36 8.17 -12.82
N PHE A 136 -0.32 8.86 -13.75
CA PHE A 136 -1.47 9.69 -13.42
C PHE A 136 -2.64 8.85 -12.88
N LYS A 137 -2.92 7.73 -13.51
CA LYS A 137 -4.05 6.89 -13.15
C LYS A 137 -3.86 6.19 -11.81
N LEU A 138 -2.65 5.71 -11.51
CA LEU A 138 -2.36 5.03 -10.25
C LEU A 138 -2.44 5.99 -9.06
N VAL A 139 -1.89 7.21 -9.19
CA VAL A 139 -2.02 8.25 -8.17
C VAL A 139 -3.50 8.65 -7.97
N ASN A 140 -4.27 8.77 -9.05
CA ASN A 140 -5.70 9.07 -8.96
C ASN A 140 -6.50 7.92 -8.35
N SER A 141 -6.12 6.65 -8.59
CA SER A 141 -6.72 5.49 -7.93
C SER A 141 -6.58 5.57 -6.40
N LEU A 142 -5.40 5.95 -5.90
CA LEU A 142 -5.20 6.14 -4.46
C LEU A 142 -6.03 7.30 -3.90
N ARG A 143 -6.09 8.43 -4.61
CA ARG A 143 -6.98 9.54 -4.21
C ARG A 143 -8.42 9.09 -4.13
N TYR A 144 -8.83 8.28 -5.10
CA TYR A 144 -10.16 7.72 -5.14
C TYR A 144 -10.42 6.79 -3.94
N LEU A 145 -9.54 5.81 -3.68
CA LEU A 145 -9.67 4.92 -2.51
C LEU A 145 -9.78 5.71 -1.20
N LYS A 146 -8.98 6.78 -1.05
CA LYS A 146 -9.08 7.68 0.12
C LYS A 146 -10.45 8.37 0.24
N SER A 147 -11.10 8.69 -0.88
CA SER A 147 -12.40 9.39 -0.88
C SER A 147 -13.57 8.50 -0.45
N LEU A 148 -13.39 7.18 -0.41
CA LEU A 148 -14.42 6.24 0.05
C LEU A 148 -14.68 6.30 1.57
N GLY A 149 -13.89 7.06 2.34
CA GLY A 149 -14.10 7.21 3.78
C GLY A 149 -13.74 5.97 4.61
N VAL A 150 -12.98 5.03 4.05
CA VAL A 150 -12.48 3.80 4.70
C VAL A 150 -10.97 3.87 4.91
N ASN A 151 -10.43 3.03 5.80
CA ASN A 151 -8.99 2.92 5.94
C ASN A 151 -8.39 2.26 4.69
N VAL A 152 -7.24 2.77 4.22
CA VAL A 152 -6.54 2.24 3.05
C VAL A 152 -5.14 1.80 3.47
N TYR A 153 -4.83 0.53 3.32
CA TYR A 153 -3.53 -0.04 3.61
C TYR A 153 -2.90 -0.57 2.33
N ILE A 154 -1.70 -0.11 2.05
CA ILE A 154 -0.98 -0.45 0.83
C ILE A 154 0.34 -1.07 1.21
N THR A 155 0.74 -2.14 0.53
CA THR A 155 2.09 -2.67 0.67
C THR A 155 2.91 -2.39 -0.59
N ALA A 156 4.22 -2.33 -0.43
CA ALA A 156 5.18 -2.18 -1.54
C ALA A 156 6.47 -2.97 -1.25
N TRP A 157 7.20 -3.33 -2.29
CA TRP A 157 8.57 -3.78 -2.13
C TRP A 157 9.47 -2.61 -1.71
N GLU A 158 10.68 -2.90 -1.24
CA GLU A 158 11.68 -1.87 -0.99
C GLU A 158 12.70 -1.80 -2.12
N THR A 159 13.29 -0.63 -2.28
CA THR A 159 14.47 -0.37 -3.10
C THR A 159 15.45 0.49 -2.31
N THR A 160 16.72 0.47 -2.69
CA THR A 160 17.75 1.32 -2.09
C THR A 160 18.21 2.34 -3.10
N GLU A 161 18.25 3.59 -2.70
CA GLU A 161 18.74 4.71 -3.50
C GLU A 161 19.95 5.35 -2.83
N LEU A 162 20.90 5.82 -3.65
CA LEU A 162 22.11 6.49 -3.20
C LEU A 162 21.88 7.99 -3.22
N PHE A 163 22.17 8.64 -2.12
CA PHE A 163 22.09 10.10 -1.95
C PHE A 163 23.49 10.66 -1.66
N GLN A 164 23.71 11.90 -2.06
CA GLN A 164 24.94 12.63 -1.74
C GLN A 164 24.64 13.75 -0.75
N ASN A 165 25.48 13.86 0.26
CA ASN A 165 25.49 14.99 1.18
C ASN A 165 26.19 16.19 0.53
N PRO A 166 25.93 17.43 1.02
CA PRO A 166 26.65 18.62 0.54
C PRO A 166 28.17 18.57 0.72
N ASP A 167 28.68 17.75 1.64
CA ASP A 167 30.11 17.52 1.88
C ASP A 167 30.76 16.51 0.93
N GLY A 168 29.97 15.98 -0.03
CA GLY A 168 30.40 14.97 -1.01
C GLY A 168 30.37 13.53 -0.50
N SER A 169 30.05 13.29 0.77
CA SER A 169 29.81 11.91 1.26
C SER A 169 28.49 11.35 0.73
N SER A 170 28.42 10.04 0.60
CA SER A 170 27.23 9.35 0.11
C SER A 170 26.61 8.49 1.19
N TYR A 171 25.26 8.38 1.18
CA TYR A 171 24.53 7.46 2.03
C TYR A 171 23.44 6.74 1.23
N SER A 172 23.11 5.54 1.65
CA SER A 172 22.02 4.76 1.05
C SER A 172 20.77 4.91 1.89
N ARG A 173 19.64 5.13 1.23
CA ARG A 173 18.32 5.18 1.87
C ARG A 173 17.38 4.19 1.21
N VAL A 174 16.66 3.45 2.04
CA VAL A 174 15.64 2.51 1.59
C VAL A 174 14.31 3.24 1.39
N TYR A 175 13.66 2.96 0.27
CA TYR A 175 12.39 3.56 -0.16
C TYR A 175 11.38 2.48 -0.59
N PRO A 176 10.07 2.82 -0.62
CA PRO A 176 9.10 2.00 -1.34
C PRO A 176 9.46 1.93 -2.83
N LYS A 177 9.47 0.72 -3.40
CA LYS A 177 9.82 0.49 -4.81
C LYS A 177 8.66 0.83 -5.72
N MET A 178 8.75 1.97 -6.36
CA MET A 178 7.84 2.50 -7.38
C MET A 178 8.64 3.35 -8.36
N SER A 179 8.03 3.72 -9.49
CA SER A 179 8.61 4.72 -10.40
C SER A 179 8.92 6.01 -9.65
N ALA A 180 10.11 6.58 -9.86
CA ALA A 180 10.58 7.79 -9.19
C ALA A 180 9.62 8.98 -9.29
N LYS A 181 8.83 9.05 -10.39
CA LYS A 181 7.85 10.13 -10.60
C LYS A 181 6.58 10.02 -9.77
N ILE A 182 6.27 8.86 -9.19
CA ILE A 182 5.05 8.66 -8.40
C ILE A 182 5.32 8.37 -6.93
N VAL A 183 6.50 7.92 -6.56
CA VAL A 183 6.81 7.55 -5.18
C VAL A 183 6.54 8.69 -4.20
N ASP A 184 6.98 9.92 -4.52
CA ASP A 184 6.76 11.09 -3.67
C ASP A 184 5.27 11.45 -3.60
N ASN A 185 4.53 11.33 -4.71
CA ASN A 185 3.09 11.59 -4.73
C ASN A 185 2.33 10.57 -3.87
N ILE A 186 2.63 9.28 -4.00
CA ILE A 186 2.01 8.21 -3.21
C ILE A 186 2.35 8.38 -1.73
N CYS A 187 3.62 8.54 -1.39
CA CYS A 187 4.06 8.78 -0.01
C CYS A 187 3.45 10.08 0.57
N GLY A 188 3.32 11.12 -0.26
CA GLY A 188 2.67 12.38 0.12
C GLY A 188 1.20 12.21 0.48
N LEU A 189 0.47 11.37 -0.25
CA LEU A 189 -0.94 11.07 -0.02
C LEU A 189 -1.19 10.19 1.21
N CYS A 190 -0.22 9.37 1.63
CA CYS A 190 -0.35 8.54 2.82
C CYS A 190 -0.19 9.36 4.10
N ASP A 191 -0.97 9.04 5.13
CA ASP A 191 -0.81 9.61 6.47
C ASP A 191 0.37 8.96 7.20
N VAL A 192 0.60 7.68 6.92
CA VAL A 192 1.72 6.90 7.43
C VAL A 192 2.47 6.23 6.28
N VAL A 193 3.78 6.35 6.27
CA VAL A 193 4.68 5.53 5.47
C VAL A 193 5.62 4.83 6.42
N GLY A 194 5.60 3.51 6.45
CA GLY A 194 6.37 2.73 7.40
C GLY A 194 7.18 1.62 6.75
N ARG A 195 8.43 1.44 7.20
CA ARG A 195 9.24 0.29 6.83
C ARG A 195 9.00 -0.84 7.80
N ILE A 196 8.59 -2.01 7.30
CA ILE A 196 8.54 -3.21 8.13
C ILE A 196 9.97 -3.70 8.35
N ILE A 197 10.34 -3.82 9.62
CA ILE A 197 11.64 -4.30 10.08
C ILE A 197 11.44 -5.57 10.92
N VAL A 198 12.46 -6.43 10.94
CA VAL A 198 12.46 -7.64 11.76
C VAL A 198 13.63 -7.55 12.73
N ASN A 199 13.38 -7.75 14.00
CA ASN A 199 14.44 -7.79 15.01
C ASN A 199 15.15 -9.16 15.02
N LYS A 200 16.18 -9.30 15.86
CA LYS A 200 16.97 -10.54 15.97
C LYS A 200 16.14 -11.74 16.48
N GLU A 201 15.04 -11.49 17.12
CA GLU A 201 14.12 -12.50 17.69
C GLU A 201 12.98 -12.86 16.72
N GLY A 202 12.97 -12.28 15.51
CA GLY A 202 11.95 -12.52 14.49
C GLY A 202 10.69 -11.67 14.66
N ALA A 203 10.59 -10.82 15.68
CA ALA A 203 9.45 -9.92 15.86
C ALA A 203 9.45 -8.79 14.83
N ARG A 204 8.27 -8.50 14.29
CA ARG A 204 8.07 -7.47 13.26
C ARG A 204 7.68 -6.14 13.87
N GLY A 205 8.36 -5.08 13.44
CA GLY A 205 8.03 -3.70 13.79
C GLY A 205 7.78 -2.87 12.54
N LEU A 206 7.00 -1.80 12.69
CA LEU A 206 6.79 -0.78 11.67
C LEU A 206 7.57 0.48 12.10
N LEU A 207 8.64 0.80 11.36
CA LEU A 207 9.41 2.03 11.54
C LEU A 207 8.69 3.16 10.79
N MET A 208 8.23 4.18 11.53
CA MET A 208 7.42 5.28 11.01
C MET A 208 8.12 6.65 11.13
N GLU A 209 9.33 6.70 11.69
CA GLU A 209 10.18 7.90 11.71
C GLU A 209 11.23 7.83 10.61
N ALA A 210 11.36 8.92 9.85
CA ALA A 210 12.41 9.03 8.84
C ALA A 210 13.80 8.98 9.50
N THR A 211 14.67 8.14 8.95
CA THR A 211 16.07 8.05 9.34
C THR A 211 16.96 8.36 8.13
N GLN A 212 18.28 8.48 8.36
CA GLN A 212 19.20 8.58 7.23
C GLN A 212 19.06 7.41 6.27
N ASN A 213 18.80 6.21 6.79
CA ASN A 213 18.82 4.96 6.02
C ASN A 213 17.43 4.45 5.59
N ALA A 214 16.32 5.07 6.02
CA ALA A 214 14.97 4.67 5.66
C ALA A 214 14.02 5.86 5.53
N TYR A 215 13.24 5.87 4.46
CA TYR A 215 12.15 6.81 4.31
C TYR A 215 10.95 6.36 5.14
N ALA A 216 10.44 7.23 5.98
CA ALA A 216 9.25 6.98 6.76
C ALA A 216 8.53 8.29 7.09
N LYS A 217 7.26 8.21 7.48
CA LYS A 217 6.41 9.36 7.80
C LYS A 217 5.29 8.91 8.72
N ASN A 218 5.01 9.69 9.76
CA ASN A 218 3.84 9.49 10.60
C ASN A 218 3.19 10.85 10.89
N GLN A 219 1.97 11.04 10.39
CA GLN A 219 1.14 12.22 10.60
C GLN A 219 -0.06 11.94 11.52
N ARG A 220 -0.17 10.72 12.06
CA ARG A 220 -1.28 10.28 12.91
C ARG A 220 -1.02 10.47 14.39
N ASP A 221 0.19 10.17 14.81
CA ASP A 221 0.60 10.21 16.21
C ASP A 221 2.12 10.42 16.33
N THR A 222 2.64 10.32 17.56
CA THR A 222 4.06 10.55 17.85
C THR A 222 4.91 9.27 17.87
N ARG A 223 4.33 8.11 17.53
CA ARG A 223 5.08 6.84 17.52
C ARG A 223 6.11 6.85 16.41
N LYS A 224 7.33 6.53 16.76
CA LYS A 224 8.47 6.39 15.83
C LYS A 224 8.58 4.98 15.29
N VAL A 225 8.24 4.01 16.13
CA VAL A 225 8.20 2.58 15.83
C VAL A 225 7.13 1.94 16.71
N CYS A 226 6.46 0.92 16.18
CA CYS A 226 5.58 0.05 16.98
C CYS A 226 5.71 -1.39 16.49
N LYS A 227 5.25 -2.34 17.30
CA LYS A 227 5.01 -3.69 16.79
C LYS A 227 3.90 -3.64 15.74
N VAL A 228 3.98 -4.51 14.74
CA VAL A 228 2.96 -4.56 13.67
C VAL A 228 1.57 -4.84 14.26
N GLU A 229 1.50 -5.73 15.28
CA GLU A 229 0.26 -6.08 15.97
C GLU A 229 -0.34 -4.91 16.78
N GLU A 230 0.43 -3.87 17.03
CA GLU A 230 0.02 -2.70 17.82
C GLU A 230 -0.29 -1.47 16.96
N PHE A 231 -0.14 -1.60 15.64
CA PHE A 231 -0.31 -0.46 14.74
C PHE A 231 -1.72 0.14 14.79
N LEU A 232 -2.76 -0.69 14.95
CA LEU A 232 -4.16 -0.25 15.03
C LEU A 232 -4.58 0.29 16.40
N LYS A 233 -3.74 0.20 17.41
CA LYS A 233 -3.99 0.78 18.74
C LYS A 233 -3.73 2.28 18.69
#